data_c1ebcd21a7e9d0eb4ff1ecaa8dd22810
#
_entry.id   c1ebcd21a7e9d0eb4ff1ecaa8dd22810
#
_cell.length_a   1.000
_cell.length_b   1.000
_cell.length_c   1.000
_cell.angle_alpha   90.00
_cell.angle_beta   90.00
_cell.angle_gamma   90.00
#
_symmetry.space_group_name_H-M   'P 1'
#
loop_
_entity.id
_entity.type
_entity.pdbx_description
1 polymer ?
#
loop_
_entity_poly.entity_id
_entity_poly.type
_entity_poly.pdbx_seq_one_letter_code
_entity_poly.pdbx_strand_id
1 'polypeptide(L)'
;VAQIANSMQSIQQIKETTEHLANVRNEVLQAVETLSNIAQDSVSGTKKTYEDTEEVVDTFKQVYMSAEQLREIADQLAGSVQYFHVE
;
A
#
# COMPACT_ATOMS: atom_id res chain seq x y z
N VAL A 1 -24.46 11.45 -58.45
CA VAL A 1 -23.16 12.08 -58.18
C VAL A 1 -23.13 12.62 -56.74
N ALA A 2 -24.20 13.27 -56.29
CA ALA A 2 -24.28 13.76 -54.91
C ALA A 2 -24.25 12.62 -53.88
N GLN A 3 -24.90 11.49 -54.22
CA GLN A 3 -24.92 10.31 -53.37
C GLN A 3 -23.53 9.70 -53.20
N ILE A 4 -22.76 9.66 -54.29
CA ILE A 4 -21.41 9.13 -54.28
C ILE A 4 -20.52 10.03 -53.41
N ALA A 5 -20.63 11.34 -53.55
CA ALA A 5 -19.87 12.30 -52.77
C ALA A 5 -20.18 12.16 -51.27
N ASN A 6 -21.46 12.01 -50.93
CA ASN A 6 -21.89 11.81 -49.55
C ASN A 6 -21.36 10.50 -48.98
N SER A 7 -21.39 9.43 -49.79
CA SER A 7 -20.86 8.12 -49.37
C SER A 7 -19.35 8.20 -49.11
N MET A 8 -18.63 8.89 -49.99
CA MET A 8 -17.17 9.06 -49.82
C MET A 8 -16.87 9.85 -48.56
N GLN A 9 -17.64 10.88 -48.27
CA GLN A 9 -17.48 11.66 -47.06
C GLN A 9 -17.76 10.80 -45.83
N SER A 10 -18.78 9.97 -45.85
CA SER A 10 -19.08 9.06 -44.74
C SER A 10 -17.97 8.04 -44.54
N ILE A 11 -17.41 7.51 -45.61
CA ILE A 11 -16.28 6.58 -45.57
C ILE A 11 -15.06 7.25 -44.89
N GLN A 12 -14.80 8.50 -45.29
CA GLN A 12 -13.71 9.25 -44.72
C GLN A 12 -13.90 9.47 -43.21
N GLN A 13 -15.13 9.79 -42.80
CA GLN A 13 -15.45 9.94 -41.38
C GLN A 13 -15.29 8.62 -40.62
N ILE A 14 -15.70 7.53 -41.21
CA ILE A 14 -15.52 6.21 -40.59
C ILE A 14 -14.04 5.89 -40.43
N LYS A 15 -13.23 6.19 -41.43
CA LYS A 15 -11.80 5.98 -41.37
C LYS A 15 -11.17 6.79 -40.22
N GLU A 16 -11.51 8.07 -40.13
CA GLU A 16 -11.01 8.94 -39.07
C GLU A 16 -11.42 8.47 -37.68
N THR A 17 -12.69 8.06 -37.56
CA THR A 17 -13.21 7.51 -36.31
C THR A 17 -12.49 6.22 -35.92
N THR A 18 -12.23 5.36 -36.89
CA THR A 18 -11.54 4.09 -36.68
C THR A 18 -10.11 4.34 -36.19
N GLU A 19 -9.42 5.31 -36.79
CA GLU A 19 -8.08 5.68 -36.34
C GLU A 19 -8.11 6.24 -34.94
N HIS A 20 -9.10 7.09 -34.63
CA HIS A 20 -9.26 7.63 -33.29
C HIS A 20 -9.52 6.54 -32.27
N LEU A 21 -10.38 5.56 -32.61
CA LEU A 21 -10.67 4.43 -31.72
C LEU A 21 -9.41 3.58 -31.47
N ALA A 22 -8.58 3.40 -32.48
CA ALA A 22 -7.32 2.67 -32.29
C ALA A 22 -6.40 3.38 -31.32
N ASN A 23 -6.33 4.72 -31.41
CA ASN A 23 -5.52 5.51 -30.49
C ASN A 23 -6.08 5.44 -29.07
N VAL A 24 -7.40 5.56 -28.91
CA VAL A 24 -8.06 5.45 -27.60
C VAL A 24 -7.81 4.05 -27.01
N ARG A 25 -7.90 3.01 -27.85
CA ARG A 25 -7.62 1.65 -27.39
C ARG A 25 -6.21 1.55 -26.83
N ASN A 26 -5.23 2.10 -27.51
CA ASN A 26 -3.84 2.07 -27.04
C ASN A 26 -3.68 2.82 -25.72
N GLU A 27 -4.36 3.96 -25.57
CA GLU A 27 -4.34 4.72 -24.33
C GLU A 27 -4.96 3.90 -23.17
N VAL A 28 -6.07 3.22 -23.43
CA VAL A 28 -6.72 2.37 -22.45
C VAL A 28 -5.81 1.22 -22.04
N LEU A 29 -5.14 0.59 -23.01
CA LEU A 29 -4.23 -0.51 -22.72
C LEU A 29 -3.06 -0.04 -21.85
N GLN A 30 -2.52 1.15 -22.12
CA GLN A 30 -1.48 1.73 -21.28
C GLN A 30 -1.98 2.03 -19.88
N ALA A 31 -3.20 2.56 -19.77
CA ALA A 31 -3.79 2.84 -18.46
C ALA A 31 -3.99 1.57 -17.67
N VAL A 32 -4.44 0.49 -18.31
CA VAL A 32 -4.62 -0.81 -17.65
C VAL A 32 -3.27 -1.34 -17.15
N GLU A 33 -2.23 -1.22 -17.96
CA GLU A 33 -0.88 -1.66 -17.55
C GLU A 33 -0.40 -0.86 -16.35
N THR A 34 -0.59 0.45 -16.36
CA THR A 34 -0.23 1.32 -15.24
C THR A 34 -1.01 0.93 -13.98
N LEU A 35 -2.32 0.67 -14.12
CA LEU A 35 -3.14 0.24 -12.98
C LEU A 35 -2.68 -1.11 -12.43
N SER A 36 -2.29 -2.02 -13.32
CA SER A 36 -1.77 -3.33 -12.88
C SER A 36 -0.50 -3.15 -12.06
N ASN A 37 0.40 -2.29 -12.51
CA ASN A 37 1.64 -2.02 -11.78
C ASN A 37 1.36 -1.35 -10.43
N ILE A 38 0.42 -0.41 -10.40
CA ILE A 38 0.01 0.25 -9.14
C ILE A 38 -0.58 -0.80 -8.18
N ALA A 39 -1.41 -1.69 -8.69
CA ALA A 39 -2.02 -2.75 -7.87
C ALA A 39 -0.95 -3.66 -7.27
N GLN A 40 0.05 -4.05 -8.06
CA GLN A 40 1.16 -4.87 -7.57
C GLN A 40 1.96 -4.14 -6.50
N ASP A 41 2.25 -2.87 -6.73
CA ASP A 41 2.97 -2.05 -5.75
C ASP A 41 2.18 -1.91 -4.46
N SER A 42 0.85 -1.75 -4.57
CA SER A 42 -0.04 -1.65 -3.41
C SER A 42 -0.04 -2.93 -2.59
N VAL A 43 -0.07 -4.08 -3.26
CA VAL A 43 0.00 -5.39 -2.58
C VAL A 43 1.34 -5.54 -1.86
N SER A 44 2.44 -5.20 -2.53
CA SER A 44 3.78 -5.27 -1.93
C SER A 44 3.90 -4.33 -0.74
N GLY A 45 3.37 -3.10 -0.88
CA GLY A 45 3.39 -2.11 0.20
C GLY A 45 2.55 -2.56 1.39
N THR A 46 1.40 -3.16 1.14
CA THR A 46 0.53 -3.68 2.20
C THR A 46 1.23 -4.81 2.95
N LYS A 47 1.88 -5.71 2.22
CA LYS A 47 2.63 -6.81 2.83
C LYS A 47 3.74 -6.27 3.73
N LYS A 48 4.48 -5.28 3.25
CA LYS A 48 5.55 -4.66 4.04
C LYS A 48 4.99 -4.00 5.30
N THR A 49 3.87 -3.30 5.17
CA THR A 49 3.20 -2.67 6.32
C THR A 49 2.79 -3.72 7.35
N TYR A 50 2.29 -4.85 6.89
CA TYR A 50 1.91 -5.95 7.77
C TYR A 50 3.14 -6.48 8.53
N GLU A 51 4.24 -6.70 7.82
CA GLU A 51 5.49 -7.15 8.43
C GLU A 51 6.03 -6.13 9.45
N ASP A 52 5.99 -4.84 9.09
CA ASP A 52 6.42 -3.77 9.98
C ASP A 52 5.55 -3.70 11.23
N THR A 53 4.24 -3.94 11.07
CA THR A 53 3.30 -3.97 12.19
C THR A 53 3.62 -5.12 13.14
N GLU A 54 3.96 -6.30 12.62
CA GLU A 54 4.38 -7.43 13.44
C GLU A 54 5.64 -7.09 14.24
N GLU A 55 6.60 -6.43 13.61
CA GLU A 55 7.82 -5.96 14.29
C GLU A 55 7.50 -5.01 15.42
N VAL A 56 6.59 -4.07 15.20
CA VAL A 56 6.17 -3.12 16.22
C VAL A 56 5.52 -3.85 17.39
N VAL A 57 4.65 -4.83 17.11
CA VAL A 57 4.01 -5.63 18.15
C VAL A 57 5.07 -6.37 18.97
N ASP A 58 6.07 -6.96 18.31
CA ASP A 58 7.16 -7.66 19.02
C ASP A 58 7.95 -6.68 19.90
N THR A 59 8.21 -5.48 19.39
CA THR A 59 8.89 -4.45 20.16
C THR A 59 8.08 -4.06 21.42
N PHE A 60 6.77 -3.91 21.27
CA PHE A 60 5.91 -3.62 22.42
C PHE A 60 5.95 -4.75 23.46
N LYS A 61 5.98 -6.00 23.01
CA LYS A 61 6.13 -7.13 23.93
C LYS A 61 7.43 -7.07 24.70
N GLN A 62 8.53 -6.72 24.04
CA GLN A 62 9.83 -6.58 24.68
C GLN A 62 9.82 -5.43 25.68
N VAL A 63 9.21 -4.31 25.34
CA VAL A 63 9.08 -3.16 26.25
C VAL A 63 8.27 -3.55 27.47
N TYR A 64 7.17 -4.27 27.26
CA TYR A 64 6.33 -4.75 28.37
C TYR A 64 7.14 -5.65 29.31
N MET A 65 7.91 -6.61 28.75
CA MET A 65 8.73 -7.50 29.55
C MET A 65 9.80 -6.74 30.32
N SER A 66 10.43 -5.75 29.68
CA SER A 66 11.42 -4.90 30.34
C SER A 66 10.81 -4.10 31.48
N ALA A 67 9.59 -3.58 31.27
CA ALA A 67 8.88 -2.84 32.31
C ALA A 67 8.55 -3.74 33.51
N GLU A 68 8.15 -5.00 33.25
CA GLU A 68 7.91 -5.98 34.31
C GLU A 68 9.17 -6.28 35.10
N GLN A 69 10.30 -6.44 34.41
CA GLN A 69 11.58 -6.65 35.07
C GLN A 69 11.97 -5.45 35.93
N LEU A 70 11.76 -4.25 35.44
CA LEU A 70 12.02 -3.04 36.22
C LEU A 70 11.15 -2.97 37.46
N ARG A 71 9.89 -3.38 37.34
CA ARG A 71 8.98 -3.42 38.46
C ARG A 71 9.47 -4.42 39.52
N GLU A 72 9.91 -5.61 39.09
CA GLU A 72 10.47 -6.59 40.02
C GLU A 72 11.71 -6.08 40.71
N ILE A 73 12.61 -5.43 39.97
CA ILE A 73 13.80 -4.85 40.54
C ILE A 73 13.46 -3.76 41.55
N ALA A 74 12.49 -2.92 41.24
CA ALA A 74 12.02 -1.88 42.13
C ALA A 74 11.43 -2.47 43.42
N ASP A 75 10.66 -3.53 43.30
CA ASP A 75 10.08 -4.24 44.46
C ASP A 75 11.17 -4.83 45.34
N GLN A 76 12.16 -5.47 44.70
CA GLN A 76 13.31 -6.04 45.44
C GLN A 76 14.10 -4.94 46.15
N LEU A 77 14.32 -3.83 45.48
CA LEU A 77 15.04 -2.72 46.02
C LEU A 77 14.27 -2.11 47.21
N ALA A 78 12.96 -1.95 47.06
CA ALA A 78 12.11 -1.46 48.16
C ALA A 78 12.18 -2.39 49.37
N GLY A 79 12.16 -3.71 49.10
CA GLY A 79 12.31 -4.71 50.16
C GLY A 79 13.67 -4.62 50.86
N SER A 80 14.74 -4.43 50.07
CA SER A 80 16.08 -4.27 50.64
C SER A 80 16.22 -3.01 51.47
N VAL A 81 15.67 -1.91 50.98
CA VAL A 81 15.70 -0.63 51.72
C VAL A 81 14.91 -0.76 53.04
N GLN A 82 13.77 -1.42 52.97
CA GLN A 82 12.95 -1.65 54.16
C GLN A 82 13.68 -2.50 55.17
N TYR A 83 14.38 -3.53 54.72
CA TYR A 83 15.19 -4.39 55.57
C TYR A 83 16.27 -3.60 56.31
N PHE A 84 17.00 -2.77 55.55
CA PHE A 84 18.04 -1.94 56.10
C PHE A 84 17.49 -0.91 57.11
N HIS A 85 16.29 -0.39 56.83
CA HIS A 85 15.68 0.61 57.69
C HIS A 85 15.24 0.03 59.03
N VAL A 86 14.81 -1.24 59.03
CA VAL A 86 14.37 -1.92 60.26
C VAL A 86 15.55 -2.26 61.14
N GLU A 87 16.69 -2.54 60.57
CA GLU A 87 17.91 -2.80 61.30
C GLU A 87 18.53 -1.51 61.85
#